data_4f9f10b4042eb994361b865e1f5ca4e4
#
_entry.id   4f9f10b4042eb994361b865e1f5ca4e4
#
_cell.length_a   1.000
_cell.length_b   1.000
_cell.length_c   1.000
_cell.angle_alpha   90.00
_cell.angle_beta   90.00
_cell.angle_gamma   90.00
#
_symmetry.space_group_name_H-M   'P 1'
#
loop_
_entity.id
_entity.type
_entity.pdbx_description
1 polymer ?
#
loop_
_entity_poly.entity_id
_entity_poly.type
_entity_poly.pdbx_seq_one_letter_code
_entity_poly.pdbx_strand_id
1 'polypeptide(L)'
;FGPEAEFFVFDDVRFKNDMNDTGFKIDSTEGPYNTGKEYDNGNMGHRPGVKGGYFPVPPVDGGQDLRSECLKAMKEMGVKVEKHHHEVAPSQHELGTLFNTLVTQGDNMQIYKYAVHQVAHSFGKTATFMPKPVKGDNGSGMHVHQSIWKNKKPLFAGDKYAGLSDTCLYYIGGIIKHARACLLYTSP
;
A
#
# COMPACT_ATOMS: atom_id res chain seq x y z
N PHE A 1 7.03 -11.62 -10.69
CA PHE A 1 6.43 -10.34 -10.31
C PHE A 1 6.13 -10.34 -8.82
N GLY A 2 6.51 -9.27 -8.12
CA GLY A 2 6.26 -9.06 -6.70
C GLY A 2 5.76 -7.63 -6.47
N PRO A 3 4.45 -7.41 -6.47
CA PRO A 3 3.87 -6.10 -6.18
C PRO A 3 3.90 -5.82 -4.67
N GLU A 4 4.12 -4.56 -4.32
CA GLU A 4 4.11 -4.00 -2.97
C GLU A 4 3.07 -2.89 -2.91
N ALA A 5 1.80 -3.26 -2.70
CA ALA A 5 0.71 -2.31 -2.70
C ALA A 5 0.54 -1.66 -1.32
N GLU A 6 0.74 -0.37 -1.24
CA GLU A 6 0.50 0.43 -0.05
C GLU A 6 -0.95 0.89 0.03
N PHE A 7 -1.44 1.11 1.24
CA PHE A 7 -2.80 1.59 1.49
C PHE A 7 -2.88 2.38 2.79
N PHE A 8 -3.94 3.19 2.92
CA PHE A 8 -4.26 3.88 4.16
C PHE A 8 -5.49 3.28 4.82
N VAL A 9 -5.51 3.35 6.16
CA VAL A 9 -6.67 2.94 6.97
C VAL A 9 -7.05 4.10 7.90
N PHE A 10 -8.28 4.57 7.76
CA PHE A 10 -8.83 5.67 8.56
C PHE A 10 -9.89 5.18 9.55
N ASP A 11 -9.95 5.80 10.71
CA ASP A 11 -10.97 5.55 11.72
C ASP A 11 -12.34 6.12 11.31
N ASP A 12 -12.36 7.25 10.60
CA ASP A 12 -13.59 7.87 10.08
C ASP A 12 -13.32 8.57 8.75
N VAL A 13 -14.25 8.40 7.82
CA VAL A 13 -14.25 9.10 6.54
C VAL A 13 -15.64 9.66 6.29
N ARG A 14 -15.72 10.99 6.16
CA ARG A 14 -16.95 11.70 5.83
C ARG A 14 -16.75 12.48 4.57
N PHE A 15 -17.71 12.43 3.68
CA PHE A 15 -17.66 13.21 2.44
C PHE A 15 -19.01 13.82 2.12
N LYS A 16 -18.95 14.92 1.40
CA LYS A 16 -20.10 15.60 0.78
C LYS A 16 -19.85 15.73 -0.71
N ASN A 17 -20.87 15.45 -1.49
CA ASN A 17 -20.83 15.60 -2.95
C ASN A 17 -22.14 16.24 -3.43
N ASP A 18 -22.48 17.36 -2.84
CA ASP A 18 -23.64 18.16 -3.17
C ASP A 18 -23.29 19.22 -4.22
N MET A 19 -24.27 19.74 -4.93
CA MET A 19 -24.05 20.70 -6.03
C MET A 19 -23.32 21.98 -5.59
N ASN A 20 -23.46 22.38 -4.34
CA ASN A 20 -22.89 23.61 -3.77
C ASN A 20 -21.96 23.38 -2.57
N ASP A 21 -21.74 22.14 -2.17
CA ASP A 21 -20.89 21.82 -1.03
C ASP A 21 -20.22 20.46 -1.28
N THR A 22 -18.93 20.50 -1.61
CA THR A 22 -18.13 19.31 -1.87
C THR A 22 -16.91 19.29 -0.95
N GLY A 23 -16.57 18.11 -0.43
CA GLY A 23 -15.40 17.96 0.41
C GLY A 23 -15.36 16.63 1.13
N PHE A 24 -14.28 16.40 1.83
CA PHE A 24 -14.14 15.23 2.70
C PHE A 24 -13.41 15.58 3.98
N LYS A 25 -13.66 14.80 5.01
CA LYS A 25 -12.89 14.77 6.26
C LYS A 25 -12.46 13.35 6.55
N ILE A 26 -11.24 13.20 6.99
CA ILE A 26 -10.68 11.93 7.44
C ILE A 26 -10.23 12.09 8.88
N ASP A 27 -10.31 11.00 9.64
CA ASP A 27 -9.81 10.94 11.00
C ASP A 27 -9.02 9.63 11.22
N SER A 28 -7.98 9.71 12.03
CA SER A 28 -7.20 8.55 12.43
C SER A 28 -6.56 8.79 13.79
N THR A 29 -6.57 7.77 14.62
CA THR A 29 -5.88 7.81 15.92
C THR A 29 -4.38 8.03 15.81
N GLU A 30 -3.78 7.71 14.67
CA GLU A 30 -2.36 7.93 14.41
C GLU A 30 -2.05 9.30 13.81
N GLY A 31 -3.03 9.93 13.17
CA GLY A 31 -2.81 11.10 12.34
C GLY A 31 -2.78 12.42 13.10
N PRO A 32 -1.95 13.39 12.69
CA PRO A 32 -2.00 14.76 13.21
C PRO A 32 -3.28 15.49 12.78
N TYR A 33 -4.02 14.94 11.83
CA TYR A 33 -5.29 15.43 11.31
C TYR A 33 -6.52 14.85 12.04
N ASN A 34 -6.31 14.21 13.19
CA ASN A 34 -7.39 13.71 14.03
C ASN A 34 -8.17 14.90 14.61
N THR A 35 -9.41 15.06 14.17
CA THR A 35 -10.21 16.25 14.40
C THR A 35 -11.33 16.06 15.41
N GLY A 36 -11.62 14.86 15.85
CA GLY A 36 -12.81 14.60 16.67
C GLY A 36 -12.63 13.62 17.80
N LYS A 37 -11.45 13.00 17.93
CA LYS A 37 -11.22 12.00 18.95
C LYS A 37 -10.48 12.58 20.15
N GLU A 38 -11.11 12.49 21.31
CA GLU A 38 -10.45 12.72 22.58
C GLU A 38 -9.77 11.42 23.06
N TYR A 39 -8.60 11.57 23.63
CA TYR A 39 -7.86 10.47 24.26
C TYR A 39 -7.98 10.57 25.76
N ASP A 40 -8.02 9.44 26.44
CA ASP A 40 -7.99 9.40 27.89
C ASP A 40 -6.80 10.20 28.41
N ASN A 41 -7.07 11.18 29.24
CA ASN A 41 -6.07 12.11 29.80
C ASN A 41 -5.26 12.91 28.76
N GLY A 42 -5.74 13.02 27.52
CA GLY A 42 -5.04 13.75 26.47
C GLY A 42 -3.72 13.14 26.00
N ASN A 43 -3.44 11.87 26.34
CA ASN A 43 -2.18 11.22 25.99
C ASN A 43 -2.11 10.89 24.50
N MET A 44 -1.13 11.50 23.83
CA MET A 44 -0.87 11.30 22.39
C MET A 44 0.52 10.71 22.12
N GLY A 45 1.25 10.30 23.14
CA GLY A 45 2.63 9.83 23.06
C GLY A 45 2.83 8.50 22.32
N HIS A 46 1.74 7.81 21.96
CA HIS A 46 1.74 6.55 21.21
C HIS A 46 1.58 6.73 19.69
N ARG A 47 1.59 7.97 19.21
CA ARG A 47 1.43 8.25 17.77
C ARG A 47 2.77 8.26 17.05
N PRO A 48 2.82 7.78 15.80
CA PRO A 48 3.96 8.07 14.94
C PRO A 48 4.03 9.58 14.66
N GLY A 49 5.22 10.13 14.52
CA GLY A 49 5.41 11.49 14.02
C GLY A 49 5.03 11.58 12.54
N VAL A 50 4.82 12.80 12.04
CA VAL A 50 4.63 13.05 10.60
C VAL A 50 5.83 12.46 9.85
N LYS A 51 5.57 11.60 8.85
CA LYS A 51 6.60 10.84 8.09
C LYS A 51 7.52 9.97 8.98
N GLY A 52 7.12 9.65 10.18
CA GLY A 52 7.89 8.87 11.16
C GLY A 52 7.37 7.44 11.39
N GLY A 53 6.47 6.94 10.53
CA GLY A 53 5.79 5.66 10.73
C GLY A 53 6.49 4.43 10.16
N TYR A 54 7.69 4.55 9.57
CA TYR A 54 8.33 3.43 8.90
C TYR A 54 8.90 2.39 9.88
N PHE A 55 8.32 1.20 9.87
CA PHE A 55 8.70 0.07 10.73
C PHE A 55 8.69 0.32 12.25
N PRO A 56 7.73 1.03 12.84
CA PRO A 56 7.61 1.08 14.29
C PRO A 56 7.05 -0.26 14.80
N VAL A 57 7.16 -0.40 16.11
CA VAL A 57 6.51 -1.50 16.84
C VAL A 57 5.38 -0.96 17.71
N PRO A 58 4.40 -1.78 18.15
CA PRO A 58 3.42 -1.37 19.13
C PRO A 58 4.09 -0.79 20.41
N PRO A 59 3.52 0.23 21.04
CA PRO A 59 2.18 0.80 20.81
C PRO A 59 2.12 1.86 19.69
N VAL A 60 3.26 2.30 19.12
CA VAL A 60 3.31 3.30 18.06
C VAL A 60 2.65 2.77 16.78
N ASP A 61 2.87 1.50 16.45
CA ASP A 61 2.18 0.80 15.38
C ASP A 61 0.78 0.37 15.82
N GLY A 62 -0.21 1.21 15.61
CA GLY A 62 -1.61 0.92 15.92
C GLY A 62 -2.31 -0.02 14.93
N GLY A 63 -1.68 -0.37 13.82
CA GLY A 63 -2.28 -1.17 12.75
C GLY A 63 -1.85 -2.64 12.71
N GLN A 64 -1.01 -3.10 13.64
CA GLN A 64 -0.44 -4.44 13.61
C GLN A 64 -1.51 -5.55 13.57
N ASP A 65 -2.53 -5.47 14.41
CA ASP A 65 -3.56 -6.51 14.50
C ASP A 65 -4.42 -6.56 13.23
N LEU A 66 -4.78 -5.40 12.69
CA LEU A 66 -5.52 -5.31 11.43
C LEU A 66 -4.73 -5.93 10.28
N ARG A 67 -3.44 -5.58 10.14
CA ARG A 67 -2.60 -6.15 9.08
C ARG A 67 -2.40 -7.65 9.26
N SER A 68 -2.24 -8.12 10.49
CA SER A 68 -2.15 -9.56 10.80
C SER A 68 -3.41 -10.30 10.38
N GLU A 69 -4.59 -9.73 10.62
CA GLU A 69 -5.86 -10.32 10.20
C GLU A 69 -6.03 -10.31 8.68
N CYS A 70 -5.57 -9.25 8.01
CA CYS A 70 -5.51 -9.24 6.53
C CYS A 70 -4.65 -10.40 5.99
N LEU A 71 -3.46 -10.63 6.57
CA LEU A 71 -2.61 -11.75 6.14
C LEU A 71 -3.26 -13.11 6.37
N LYS A 72 -3.97 -13.31 7.49
CA LYS A 72 -4.72 -14.55 7.74
C LYS A 72 -5.81 -14.77 6.69
N ALA A 73 -6.64 -13.76 6.46
CA ALA A 73 -7.70 -13.82 5.45
C ALA A 73 -7.15 -14.12 4.06
N MET A 74 -6.09 -13.42 3.64
CA MET A 74 -5.44 -13.66 2.35
C MET A 74 -4.86 -15.07 2.25
N LYS A 75 -4.24 -15.58 3.31
CA LYS A 75 -3.71 -16.95 3.36
C LYS A 75 -4.81 -18.00 3.21
N GLU A 76 -5.96 -17.81 3.86
CA GLU A 76 -7.14 -18.68 3.73
C GLU A 76 -7.73 -18.63 2.32
N MET A 77 -7.63 -17.49 1.62
CA MET A 77 -8.01 -17.33 0.22
C MET A 77 -6.95 -17.86 -0.78
N GLY A 78 -5.86 -18.47 -0.28
CA GLY A 78 -4.84 -19.12 -1.11
C GLY A 78 -3.68 -18.23 -1.54
N VAL A 79 -3.60 -16.99 -1.10
CA VAL A 79 -2.47 -16.09 -1.36
C VAL A 79 -1.29 -16.45 -0.45
N LYS A 80 -0.10 -16.58 -1.03
CA LYS A 80 1.13 -16.80 -0.25
C LYS A 80 1.62 -15.47 0.29
N VAL A 81 1.41 -15.26 1.58
CA VAL A 81 1.82 -14.04 2.30
C VAL A 81 3.21 -14.19 2.89
N GLU A 82 3.91 -13.06 3.12
CA GLU A 82 5.27 -13.03 3.64
C GLU A 82 5.38 -12.21 4.93
N LYS A 83 5.07 -10.92 4.86
CA LYS A 83 5.27 -9.96 5.96
C LYS A 83 4.22 -8.86 5.93
N HIS A 84 4.19 -8.04 6.96
CA HIS A 84 3.49 -6.75 6.94
C HIS A 84 4.27 -5.73 7.76
N HIS A 85 4.07 -4.47 7.47
CA HIS A 85 4.63 -3.37 8.24
C HIS A 85 3.79 -2.11 8.11
N HIS A 86 4.03 -1.19 9.04
CA HIS A 86 3.55 0.18 8.97
C HIS A 86 4.43 0.96 7.99
N GLU A 87 3.82 1.79 7.16
CA GLU A 87 4.51 2.65 6.20
C GLU A 87 4.86 4.03 6.78
N VAL A 88 5.50 4.87 5.96
CA VAL A 88 6.08 6.15 6.39
C VAL A 88 5.04 7.13 6.94
N ALA A 89 3.88 7.24 6.29
CA ALA A 89 2.84 8.15 6.76
C ALA A 89 2.03 7.55 7.91
N PRO A 90 1.50 8.35 8.84
CA PRO A 90 0.46 7.92 9.75
C PRO A 90 -0.69 7.24 9.01
N SER A 91 -1.20 6.14 9.54
CA SER A 91 -2.29 5.34 8.93
C SER A 91 -1.94 4.64 7.62
N GLN A 92 -0.69 4.62 7.22
CA GLN A 92 -0.23 3.95 5.99
C GLN A 92 0.37 2.58 6.30
N HIS A 93 0.00 1.60 5.49
CA HIS A 93 0.33 0.19 5.70
C HIS A 93 0.72 -0.50 4.40
N GLU A 94 1.48 -1.60 4.54
CA GLU A 94 1.81 -2.49 3.44
C GLU A 94 1.77 -3.96 3.89
N LEU A 95 1.35 -4.84 2.98
CA LEU A 95 1.41 -6.30 3.16
C LEU A 95 2.26 -6.91 2.06
N GLY A 96 3.23 -7.72 2.42
CA GLY A 96 4.08 -8.45 1.49
C GLY A 96 3.49 -9.79 1.09
N THR A 97 3.53 -10.07 -0.21
CA THR A 97 3.19 -11.38 -0.78
C THR A 97 4.39 -11.99 -1.49
N LEU A 98 4.52 -13.31 -1.46
CA LEU A 98 5.57 -13.97 -2.22
C LEU A 98 5.35 -13.75 -3.73
N PHE A 99 6.44 -13.50 -4.44
CA PHE A 99 6.40 -13.31 -5.89
C PHE A 99 5.82 -14.53 -6.63
N ASN A 100 5.20 -14.29 -7.76
CA ASN A 100 4.63 -15.32 -8.62
C ASN A 100 4.62 -14.89 -10.09
N THR A 101 4.00 -15.68 -10.96
CA THR A 101 3.79 -15.29 -12.36
C THR A 101 2.92 -14.03 -12.45
N LEU A 102 3.04 -13.30 -13.56
CA LEU A 102 2.31 -12.04 -13.78
C LEU A 102 0.79 -12.21 -13.59
N VAL A 103 0.19 -13.22 -14.21
CA VAL A 103 -1.26 -13.45 -14.14
C VAL A 103 -1.68 -13.77 -12.71
N THR A 104 -1.00 -14.72 -12.06
CA THR A 104 -1.30 -15.08 -10.67
C THR A 104 -1.17 -13.89 -9.71
N GLN A 105 -0.17 -13.02 -9.90
CA GLN A 105 -0.04 -11.83 -9.06
C GLN A 105 -1.11 -10.78 -9.38
N GLY A 106 -1.54 -10.67 -10.61
CA GLY A 106 -2.70 -9.85 -10.96
C GLY A 106 -3.96 -10.29 -10.21
N ASP A 107 -4.25 -11.59 -10.20
CA ASP A 107 -5.36 -12.17 -9.44
C ASP A 107 -5.18 -11.97 -7.93
N ASN A 108 -3.98 -12.23 -7.41
CA ASN A 108 -3.65 -12.02 -5.99
C ASN A 108 -3.87 -10.57 -5.56
N MET A 109 -3.59 -9.58 -6.43
CA MET A 109 -3.84 -8.17 -6.12
C MET A 109 -5.32 -7.83 -6.00
N GLN A 110 -6.20 -8.50 -6.72
CA GLN A 110 -7.65 -8.33 -6.53
C GLN A 110 -8.08 -8.90 -5.17
N ILE A 111 -7.60 -10.10 -4.82
CA ILE A 111 -7.84 -10.73 -3.51
C ILE A 111 -7.28 -9.84 -2.38
N TYR A 112 -6.08 -9.33 -2.53
CA TYR A 112 -5.42 -8.43 -1.58
C TYR A 112 -6.30 -7.21 -1.28
N LYS A 113 -6.73 -6.48 -2.30
CA LYS A 113 -7.57 -5.29 -2.13
C LYS A 113 -8.90 -5.65 -1.49
N TYR A 114 -9.53 -6.73 -1.92
CA TYR A 114 -10.77 -7.21 -1.33
C TYR A 114 -10.60 -7.55 0.15
N ALA A 115 -9.58 -8.32 0.52
CA ALA A 115 -9.32 -8.71 1.90
C ALA A 115 -9.06 -7.49 2.79
N VAL A 116 -8.24 -6.54 2.33
CA VAL A 116 -7.95 -5.30 3.07
C VAL A 116 -9.22 -4.50 3.33
N HIS A 117 -10.07 -4.30 2.34
CA HIS A 117 -11.32 -3.58 2.53
C HIS A 117 -12.27 -4.28 3.51
N GLN A 118 -12.44 -5.61 3.39
CA GLN A 118 -13.33 -6.38 4.26
C GLN A 118 -12.83 -6.42 5.70
N VAL A 119 -11.54 -6.64 5.89
CA VAL A 119 -10.94 -6.66 7.23
C VAL A 119 -11.01 -5.26 7.86
N ALA A 120 -10.64 -4.21 7.15
CA ALA A 120 -10.77 -2.85 7.67
C ALA A 120 -12.20 -2.54 8.10
N HIS A 121 -13.20 -2.95 7.30
CA HIS A 121 -14.61 -2.80 7.65
C HIS A 121 -14.98 -3.57 8.93
N SER A 122 -14.49 -4.79 9.11
CA SER A 122 -14.74 -5.57 10.35
C SER A 122 -14.13 -4.93 11.60
N PHE A 123 -13.09 -4.12 11.45
CA PHE A 123 -12.49 -3.31 12.52
C PHE A 123 -13.19 -1.94 12.70
N GLY A 124 -14.29 -1.68 12.00
CA GLY A 124 -14.99 -0.39 12.03
C GLY A 124 -14.19 0.74 11.36
N LYS A 125 -13.29 0.40 10.44
CA LYS A 125 -12.39 1.36 9.77
C LYS A 125 -12.61 1.37 8.26
N THR A 126 -12.03 2.35 7.59
CA THR A 126 -12.08 2.48 6.13
C THR A 126 -10.68 2.40 5.54
N ALA A 127 -10.46 1.42 4.66
CA ALA A 127 -9.22 1.33 3.89
C ALA A 127 -9.36 2.02 2.53
N THR A 128 -8.26 2.57 2.03
CA THR A 128 -8.20 3.14 0.67
C THR A 128 -6.86 2.91 0.01
N PHE A 129 -6.88 2.61 -1.28
CA PHE A 129 -5.73 2.56 -2.17
C PHE A 129 -5.59 3.83 -3.00
N MET A 130 -6.27 4.90 -2.62
CA MET A 130 -6.16 6.20 -3.27
C MET A 130 -4.69 6.67 -3.27
N PRO A 131 -4.15 7.14 -4.41
CA PRO A 131 -2.74 7.52 -4.50
C PRO A 131 -2.29 8.56 -3.49
N LYS A 132 -3.10 9.58 -3.21
CA LYS A 132 -2.78 10.69 -2.29
C LYS A 132 -3.98 11.06 -1.43
N PRO A 133 -4.34 10.23 -0.43
CA PRO A 133 -5.50 10.54 0.41
C PRO A 133 -5.26 11.70 1.38
N VAL A 134 -4.00 11.95 1.75
CA VAL A 134 -3.60 13.02 2.68
C VAL A 134 -2.70 13.99 1.95
N LYS A 135 -3.15 15.24 1.82
CA LYS A 135 -2.36 16.30 1.17
C LYS A 135 -1.09 16.60 1.99
N GLY A 136 0.05 16.61 1.31
CA GLY A 136 1.35 16.91 1.91
C GLY A 136 2.04 15.74 2.60
N ASP A 137 1.37 14.60 2.78
CA ASP A 137 1.97 13.38 3.31
C ASP A 137 2.40 12.41 2.18
N ASN A 138 2.93 11.26 2.54
CA ASN A 138 3.26 10.20 1.59
C ASN A 138 1.98 9.67 0.89
N GLY A 139 2.13 9.02 -0.25
CA GLY A 139 1.05 8.42 -1.00
C GLY A 139 1.16 6.91 -1.07
N SER A 140 0.09 6.26 -1.52
CA SER A 140 0.02 4.82 -1.73
C SER A 140 0.77 4.46 -3.02
N GLY A 141 1.99 3.95 -2.89
CA GLY A 141 2.73 3.37 -4.00
C GLY A 141 2.27 1.95 -4.32
N MET A 142 2.64 1.48 -5.49
CA MET A 142 2.66 0.07 -5.82
C MET A 142 3.94 -0.22 -6.58
N HIS A 143 5.02 -0.48 -5.85
CA HIS A 143 6.27 -0.93 -6.46
C HIS A 143 6.07 -2.34 -7.00
N VAL A 144 6.62 -2.63 -8.17
CA VAL A 144 6.51 -3.98 -8.75
C VAL A 144 7.90 -4.50 -9.09
N HIS A 145 8.40 -5.39 -8.25
CA HIS A 145 9.63 -6.12 -8.53
C HIS A 145 9.39 -7.09 -9.69
N GLN A 146 10.30 -7.11 -10.65
CA GLN A 146 10.11 -7.90 -11.86
C GLN A 146 11.41 -8.60 -12.27
N SER A 147 11.30 -9.87 -12.64
CA SER A 147 12.37 -10.60 -13.29
C SER A 147 11.79 -11.54 -14.34
N ILE A 148 12.52 -11.74 -15.43
CA ILE A 148 12.13 -12.69 -16.49
C ILE A 148 13.18 -13.78 -16.58
N TRP A 149 12.72 -15.02 -16.66
CA TRP A 149 13.54 -16.21 -16.67
C TRP A 149 13.22 -17.10 -17.88
N LYS A 150 14.25 -17.68 -18.47
CA LYS A 150 14.11 -18.70 -19.50
C LYS A 150 15.10 -19.83 -19.24
N ASN A 151 14.62 -21.07 -19.20
CA ASN A 151 15.45 -22.25 -18.92
C ASN A 151 16.33 -22.09 -17.66
N LYS A 152 15.73 -21.58 -16.57
CA LYS A 152 16.39 -21.31 -15.28
C LYS A 152 17.51 -20.24 -15.34
N LYS A 153 17.59 -19.45 -16.41
CA LYS A 153 18.54 -18.34 -16.54
C LYS A 153 17.80 -17.00 -16.43
N PRO A 154 18.27 -16.04 -15.60
CA PRO A 154 17.71 -14.70 -15.54
C PRO A 154 18.04 -13.97 -16.86
N LEU A 155 17.03 -13.38 -17.49
CA LEU A 155 17.20 -12.65 -18.74
C LEU A 155 17.61 -11.18 -18.52
N PHE A 156 17.45 -10.66 -17.29
CA PHE A 156 17.77 -9.27 -16.99
C PHE A 156 19.23 -9.04 -16.59
N ALA A 157 19.91 -10.07 -16.09
CA ALA A 157 21.34 -9.99 -15.78
C ALA A 157 22.17 -9.98 -17.06
N GLY A 158 23.21 -9.15 -17.10
CA GLY A 158 24.11 -9.01 -18.25
C GLY A 158 25.35 -8.19 -17.93
N ASP A 159 25.99 -7.67 -18.97
CA ASP A 159 27.28 -6.97 -18.92
C ASP A 159 27.19 -5.48 -19.30
N LYS A 160 25.96 -4.96 -19.50
CA LYS A 160 25.73 -3.55 -19.86
C LYS A 160 25.61 -2.68 -18.59
N TYR A 161 25.10 -1.47 -18.78
CA TYR A 161 24.90 -0.50 -17.71
C TYR A 161 24.25 -1.17 -16.48
N ALA A 162 24.84 -0.93 -15.31
CA ALA A 162 24.39 -1.48 -14.01
C ALA A 162 24.29 -3.02 -13.95
N GLY A 163 25.05 -3.77 -14.77
CA GLY A 163 25.01 -5.24 -14.80
C GLY A 163 23.75 -5.80 -15.47
N LEU A 164 23.07 -5.00 -16.30
CA LEU A 164 21.87 -5.38 -17.02
C LEU A 164 22.18 -5.93 -18.41
N SER A 165 21.25 -6.71 -18.94
CA SER A 165 21.28 -7.18 -20.33
C SER A 165 20.59 -6.19 -21.27
N ASP A 166 20.84 -6.30 -22.58
CA ASP A 166 20.09 -5.54 -23.58
C ASP A 166 18.58 -5.82 -23.49
N THR A 167 18.18 -7.05 -23.20
CA THR A 167 16.75 -7.40 -22.96
C THR A 167 16.15 -6.59 -21.82
N CYS A 168 16.87 -6.41 -20.72
CA CYS A 168 16.41 -5.60 -19.59
C CYS A 168 16.29 -4.12 -19.99
N LEU A 169 17.27 -3.59 -20.68
CA LEU A 169 17.27 -2.20 -21.15
C LEU A 169 16.11 -1.91 -22.11
N TYR A 170 15.81 -2.82 -23.04
CA TYR A 170 14.64 -2.71 -23.90
C TYR A 170 13.32 -2.82 -23.12
N TYR A 171 13.27 -3.69 -22.11
CA TYR A 171 12.10 -3.81 -21.24
C TYR A 171 11.83 -2.51 -20.48
N ILE A 172 12.86 -1.92 -19.89
CA ILE A 172 12.78 -0.62 -19.20
C ILE A 172 12.32 0.47 -20.17
N GLY A 173 12.92 0.52 -21.36
CA GLY A 173 12.52 1.45 -22.40
C GLY A 173 11.04 1.32 -22.80
N GLY A 174 10.53 0.09 -22.85
CA GLY A 174 9.12 -0.19 -23.11
C GLY A 174 8.20 0.35 -22.00
N ILE A 175 8.56 0.12 -20.72
CA ILE A 175 7.82 0.66 -19.58
C ILE A 175 7.77 2.19 -19.63
N ILE A 176 8.91 2.84 -19.84
CA ILE A 176 8.99 4.31 -19.91
C ILE A 176 8.15 4.84 -21.07
N LYS A 177 8.23 4.21 -22.24
CA LYS A 177 7.46 4.61 -23.43
C LYS A 177 5.96 4.58 -23.19
N HIS A 178 5.47 3.61 -22.41
CA HIS A 178 4.06 3.40 -22.15
C HIS A 178 3.60 3.95 -20.79
N ALA A 179 4.48 4.57 -20.01
CA ALA A 179 4.20 5.03 -18.64
C ALA A 179 2.98 5.97 -18.58
N ARG A 180 2.82 6.89 -19.52
CA ARG A 180 1.67 7.82 -19.54
C ARG A 180 0.32 7.10 -19.61
N ALA A 181 0.22 6.05 -20.42
CA ALA A 181 -1.00 5.28 -20.53
C ALA A 181 -1.28 4.44 -19.26
N CYS A 182 -0.22 3.90 -18.65
CA CYS A 182 -0.34 3.07 -17.46
C CYS A 182 -0.62 3.89 -16.19
N LEU A 183 -0.05 5.10 -16.08
CA LEU A 183 -0.11 5.94 -14.88
C LEU A 183 -1.28 6.93 -14.87
N LEU A 184 -2.09 6.99 -15.92
CA LEU A 184 -3.19 7.94 -16.04
C LEU A 184 -4.21 7.86 -14.88
N TYR A 185 -4.40 6.67 -14.30
CA TYR A 185 -5.33 6.42 -13.21
C TYR A 185 -4.66 6.09 -11.86
N THR A 186 -3.35 6.00 -11.82
CA THR A 186 -2.61 5.51 -10.65
C THR A 186 -1.65 6.52 -10.05
N SER A 187 -1.45 7.65 -10.72
CA SER A 187 -0.59 8.72 -10.23
C SER A 187 -1.28 10.07 -10.43
N PRO A 188 -1.28 10.94 -9.41
CA PRO A 188 -1.78 12.31 -9.56
C PRO A 188 -0.95 13.14 -10.52
#